data_52b64c845f8a8e361882af8011a21901
#
_entry.id   52b64c845f8a8e361882af8011a21901
#
_cell.length_a   1.000
_cell.length_b   1.000
_cell.length_c   1.000
_cell.angle_alpha   90.00
_cell.angle_beta   90.00
_cell.angle_gamma   90.00
#
_symmetry.space_group_name_H-M   'P 1'
#
loop_
_entity.id
_entity.type
_entity.pdbx_description
1 polymer ?
#
loop_
_entity_poly.entity_id
_entity_poly.type
_entity_poly.pdbx_seq_one_letter_code
_entity_poly.pdbx_strand_id
1 'polypeptide(L)'
;MKQISFCITCMNRLKHLQETLEKNILDNFLVDEVEFVVLDYNSQDGLEEWIAQSMMKYIEMGILVYYRTTEPAYYRRSHSRNMVFRLAEGEVVCNLDADNYLGRGFAEFMLKEFNNKERLFYTSNLCYRDVFGRVCLERKEFVEARGYNEVFVGYGLEDVEFFNRLLCRGLVQEIFNQKEFYNVLMHADEERIAQEFLLKKLQSVYLDYINPYSTRVLMLYKGQRFGIGVIQNNIAMNYNHPDE
;
A
#
# COMPACT_ATOMS: atom_id res chain seq x y z
N MET A 1 -7.21 -16.14 -11.42
CA MET A 1 -7.51 -15.23 -10.28
C MET A 1 -6.16 -14.79 -9.73
N LYS A 2 -5.95 -13.52 -9.45
CA LYS A 2 -4.68 -13.03 -8.88
C LYS A 2 -4.51 -13.57 -7.46
N GLN A 3 -3.30 -14.02 -7.13
CA GLN A 3 -3.00 -14.55 -5.80
C GLN A 3 -2.40 -13.47 -4.90
N ILE A 4 -1.59 -12.54 -5.48
CA ILE A 4 -0.99 -11.44 -4.71
C ILE A 4 -1.07 -10.10 -5.47
N SER A 5 -1.43 -9.04 -4.75
CA SER A 5 -1.46 -7.67 -5.25
C SER A 5 -0.46 -6.80 -4.51
N PHE A 6 0.46 -6.18 -5.25
CA PHE A 6 1.34 -5.14 -4.74
C PHE A 6 0.68 -3.78 -4.90
N CYS A 7 0.25 -3.20 -3.79
CA CYS A 7 -0.55 -1.99 -3.71
C CYS A 7 0.35 -0.77 -3.53
N ILE A 8 0.36 0.12 -4.51
CA ILE A 8 1.23 1.30 -4.58
C ILE A 8 0.37 2.55 -4.58
N THR A 9 0.63 3.47 -3.66
CA THR A 9 0.03 4.81 -3.69
C THR A 9 1.07 5.85 -4.07
N CYS A 10 0.70 6.77 -4.95
CA CYS A 10 1.61 7.80 -5.45
C CYS A 10 0.93 9.17 -5.48
N MET A 11 1.60 10.19 -4.96
CA MET A 11 1.24 11.59 -5.14
C MET A 11 2.52 12.39 -5.35
N ASN A 12 2.72 12.87 -6.60
CA ASN A 12 3.91 13.62 -7.00
C ASN A 12 5.25 12.91 -6.71
N ARG A 13 5.28 11.60 -7.02
CA ARG A 13 6.45 10.72 -6.84
C ARG A 13 6.81 9.97 -8.13
N LEU A 14 6.53 10.56 -9.30
CA LEU A 14 6.83 9.98 -10.60
C LEU A 14 8.27 9.48 -10.71
N LYS A 15 9.25 10.31 -10.30
CA LYS A 15 10.68 9.94 -10.37
C LYS A 15 10.99 8.63 -9.64
N HIS A 16 10.35 8.39 -8.49
CA HIS A 16 10.55 7.16 -7.75
C HIS A 16 9.94 5.96 -8.48
N LEU A 17 8.72 6.09 -8.99
CA LEU A 17 8.08 5.02 -9.75
C LEU A 17 8.82 4.69 -11.06
N GLN A 18 9.41 5.68 -11.73
CA GLN A 18 10.23 5.46 -12.91
C GLN A 18 11.42 4.55 -12.64
N GLU A 19 12.00 4.63 -11.44
CA GLU A 19 13.13 3.80 -11.03
C GLU A 19 12.71 2.42 -10.52
N THR A 20 11.56 2.33 -9.84
CA THR A 20 11.22 1.13 -9.07
C THR A 20 10.20 0.22 -9.74
N LEU A 21 9.18 0.77 -10.42
CA LEU A 21 7.99 0.02 -10.83
C LEU A 21 8.32 -1.08 -11.84
N GLU A 22 8.97 -0.74 -12.94
CA GLU A 22 9.31 -1.73 -13.96
C GLU A 22 10.24 -2.82 -13.40
N LYS A 23 11.21 -2.42 -12.59
CA LYS A 23 12.12 -3.38 -11.94
C LYS A 23 11.37 -4.31 -10.97
N ASN A 24 10.44 -3.79 -10.18
CA ASN A 24 9.63 -4.60 -9.29
C ASN A 24 8.78 -5.63 -10.06
N ILE A 25 8.20 -5.21 -11.19
CA ILE A 25 7.45 -6.10 -12.07
C ILE A 25 8.37 -7.20 -12.62
N LEU A 26 9.52 -6.85 -13.21
CA LEU A 26 10.44 -7.82 -13.82
C LEU A 26 11.05 -8.79 -12.80
N ASP A 27 11.34 -8.34 -11.59
CA ASP A 27 11.91 -9.17 -10.53
C ASP A 27 10.88 -10.14 -9.90
N ASN A 28 9.57 -9.89 -10.13
CA ASN A 28 8.47 -10.64 -9.50
C ASN A 28 7.40 -11.10 -10.51
N PHE A 29 7.82 -11.31 -11.75
CA PHE A 29 6.93 -11.64 -12.85
C PHE A 29 6.40 -13.06 -12.74
N LEU A 30 5.14 -13.20 -12.32
CA LEU A 30 4.36 -14.44 -12.33
C LEU A 30 3.01 -14.12 -13.01
N VAL A 31 2.89 -14.44 -14.29
CA VAL A 31 1.88 -13.88 -15.22
C VAL A 31 0.45 -13.83 -14.68
N ASP A 32 -0.07 -14.91 -14.19
CA ASP A 32 -1.48 -14.99 -13.79
C ASP A 32 -1.69 -14.85 -12.27
N GLU A 33 -0.61 -14.78 -11.50
CA GLU A 33 -0.65 -14.84 -10.04
C GLU A 33 -0.40 -13.48 -9.38
N VAL A 34 0.29 -12.56 -10.07
CA VAL A 34 0.73 -11.27 -9.53
C VAL A 34 0.06 -10.11 -10.26
N GLU A 35 -0.33 -9.10 -9.52
CA GLU A 35 -0.65 -7.78 -10.05
C GLU A 35 0.04 -6.67 -9.25
N PHE A 36 0.33 -5.57 -9.93
CA PHE A 36 0.76 -4.31 -9.36
C PHE A 36 -0.37 -3.30 -9.52
N VAL A 37 -0.92 -2.82 -8.42
CA VAL A 37 -2.01 -1.85 -8.43
C VAL A 37 -1.46 -0.49 -8.04
N VAL A 38 -1.42 0.45 -8.98
CA VAL A 38 -0.97 1.83 -8.75
C VAL A 38 -2.19 2.73 -8.61
N LEU A 39 -2.31 3.38 -7.45
CA LEU A 39 -3.25 4.46 -7.24
C LEU A 39 -2.52 5.80 -7.31
N ASP A 40 -2.73 6.53 -8.39
CA ASP A 40 -2.36 7.95 -8.50
C ASP A 40 -3.33 8.79 -7.65
N TYR A 41 -2.81 9.28 -6.55
CA TYR A 41 -3.56 10.03 -5.58
C TYR A 41 -3.43 11.54 -5.83
N ASN A 42 -3.93 11.99 -7.00
CA ASN A 42 -3.90 13.37 -7.50
C ASN A 42 -2.49 13.90 -7.82
N SER A 43 -1.65 13.14 -8.50
CA SER A 43 -0.35 13.63 -8.96
C SER A 43 -0.48 14.71 -10.04
N GLN A 44 0.45 15.66 -10.03
CA GLN A 44 0.55 16.77 -10.98
C GLN A 44 1.92 16.75 -11.70
N ASP A 45 2.68 15.68 -11.56
CA ASP A 45 4.06 15.56 -12.06
C ASP A 45 4.19 14.75 -13.36
N GLY A 46 3.05 14.47 -14.04
CA GLY A 46 3.02 13.73 -15.30
C GLY A 46 2.98 12.22 -15.14
N LEU A 47 2.56 11.71 -13.97
CA LEU A 47 2.50 10.27 -13.69
C LEU A 47 1.56 9.54 -14.66
N GLU A 48 0.37 10.08 -14.93
CA GLU A 48 -0.60 9.47 -15.83
C GLU A 48 -0.05 9.33 -17.25
N GLU A 49 0.55 10.39 -17.77
CA GLU A 49 1.16 10.40 -19.10
C GLU A 49 2.30 9.40 -19.22
N TRP A 50 3.13 9.29 -18.18
CA TRP A 50 4.21 8.32 -18.16
C TRP A 50 3.70 6.88 -18.13
N ILE A 51 2.69 6.57 -17.33
CA ILE A 51 2.05 5.25 -17.30
C ILE A 51 1.54 4.90 -18.71
N ALA A 52 0.78 5.81 -19.33
CA ALA A 52 0.21 5.60 -20.66
C ALA A 52 1.27 5.41 -21.76
N GLN A 53 2.43 6.06 -21.65
CA GLN A 53 3.48 5.99 -22.67
C GLN A 53 4.46 4.83 -22.45
N SER A 54 4.79 4.53 -21.19
CA SER A 54 5.92 3.66 -20.86
C SER A 54 5.52 2.32 -20.27
N MET A 55 4.34 2.25 -19.63
CA MET A 55 3.93 1.07 -18.86
C MET A 55 2.73 0.31 -19.50
N MET A 56 2.22 0.78 -20.64
CA MET A 56 1.05 0.20 -21.30
C MET A 56 1.20 -1.30 -21.55
N LYS A 57 2.38 -1.77 -21.94
CA LYS A 57 2.66 -3.20 -22.16
C LYS A 57 2.31 -4.08 -20.95
N TYR A 58 2.54 -3.59 -19.73
CA TYR A 58 2.23 -4.33 -18.50
C TYR A 58 0.74 -4.28 -18.16
N ILE A 59 0.06 -3.19 -18.56
CA ILE A 59 -1.39 -3.07 -18.45
C ILE A 59 -2.07 -4.06 -19.41
N GLU A 60 -1.64 -4.12 -20.67
CA GLU A 60 -2.16 -5.07 -21.67
C GLU A 60 -1.93 -6.53 -21.27
N MET A 61 -0.83 -6.82 -20.56
CA MET A 61 -0.55 -8.14 -20.00
C MET A 61 -1.37 -8.45 -18.73
N GLY A 62 -2.13 -7.49 -18.19
CA GLY A 62 -2.90 -7.64 -16.96
C GLY A 62 -2.05 -7.78 -15.69
N ILE A 63 -0.81 -7.28 -15.73
CA ILE A 63 0.14 -7.32 -14.59
C ILE A 63 0.10 -6.00 -13.82
N LEU A 64 -0.09 -4.90 -14.53
CA LEU A 64 -0.22 -3.56 -13.98
C LEU A 64 -1.65 -3.07 -14.11
N VAL A 65 -2.19 -2.55 -13.02
CA VAL A 65 -3.48 -1.85 -13.00
C VAL A 65 -3.22 -0.44 -12.49
N TYR A 66 -3.76 0.55 -13.19
CA TYR A 66 -3.60 1.96 -12.83
C TYR A 66 -4.96 2.61 -12.59
N TYR A 67 -5.10 3.20 -11.42
CA TYR A 67 -6.25 4.00 -11.03
C TYR A 67 -5.83 5.43 -10.69
N ARG A 68 -6.70 6.39 -10.90
CA ARG A 68 -6.48 7.78 -10.52
C ARG A 68 -7.68 8.36 -9.80
N THR A 69 -7.41 9.14 -8.75
CA THR A 69 -8.37 10.03 -8.11
C THR A 69 -7.80 11.45 -8.08
N THR A 70 -8.65 12.47 -8.24
CA THR A 70 -8.26 13.88 -8.22
C THR A 70 -8.92 14.66 -7.07
N GLU A 71 -9.71 13.99 -6.23
CA GLU A 71 -10.40 14.63 -5.10
C GLU A 71 -9.46 15.11 -3.98
N PRO A 72 -8.43 14.33 -3.58
CA PRO A 72 -7.60 14.72 -2.46
C PRO A 72 -6.66 15.88 -2.80
N ALA A 73 -6.72 16.95 -2.01
CA ALA A 73 -5.77 18.06 -2.13
C ALA A 73 -4.40 17.75 -1.49
N TYR A 74 -4.35 16.79 -0.58
CA TYR A 74 -3.16 16.40 0.18
C TYR A 74 -3.06 14.90 0.29
N TYR A 75 -1.83 14.40 0.46
CA TYR A 75 -1.59 12.98 0.66
C TYR A 75 -2.09 12.53 2.04
N ARG A 76 -2.98 11.56 2.06
CA ARG A 76 -3.54 10.93 3.25
C ARG A 76 -3.18 9.45 3.24
N ARG A 77 -2.12 9.06 3.97
CA ARG A 77 -1.56 7.71 3.96
C ARG A 77 -2.59 6.61 4.19
N SER A 78 -3.28 6.70 5.32
CA SER A 78 -4.28 5.69 5.67
C SER A 78 -5.37 5.58 4.62
N HIS A 79 -5.89 6.69 4.14
CA HIS A 79 -6.97 6.71 3.15
C HIS A 79 -6.50 6.19 1.79
N SER A 80 -5.36 6.67 1.27
CA SER A 80 -4.84 6.22 -0.03
C SER A 80 -4.50 4.72 -0.03
N ARG A 81 -3.90 4.21 1.05
CA ARG A 81 -3.64 2.78 1.23
C ARG A 81 -4.94 1.97 1.31
N ASN A 82 -5.94 2.46 2.03
CA ASN A 82 -7.25 1.80 2.09
C ASN A 82 -7.91 1.73 0.70
N MET A 83 -7.84 2.80 -0.08
CA MET A 83 -8.37 2.80 -1.45
C MET A 83 -7.68 1.74 -2.32
N VAL A 84 -6.35 1.76 -2.40
CA VAL A 84 -5.62 0.83 -3.29
C VAL A 84 -5.77 -0.62 -2.86
N PHE A 85 -5.82 -0.93 -1.57
CA PHE A 85 -6.05 -2.29 -1.07
C PHE A 85 -7.46 -2.80 -1.39
N ARG A 86 -8.45 -1.92 -1.45
CA ARG A 86 -9.82 -2.28 -1.86
C ARG A 86 -9.95 -2.50 -3.37
N LEU A 87 -9.14 -1.80 -4.16
CA LEU A 87 -9.09 -1.94 -5.61
C LEU A 87 -8.34 -3.21 -6.06
N ALA A 88 -7.53 -3.78 -5.18
CA ALA A 88 -6.75 -4.98 -5.43
C ALA A 88 -7.62 -6.24 -5.50
N GLU A 89 -7.29 -7.16 -6.42
CA GLU A 89 -8.03 -8.40 -6.65
C GLU A 89 -7.37 -9.63 -6.00
N GLY A 90 -6.08 -9.54 -5.64
CA GLY A 90 -5.32 -10.64 -5.05
C GLY A 90 -5.88 -11.12 -3.70
N GLU A 91 -5.73 -12.42 -3.44
CA GLU A 91 -6.05 -12.99 -2.14
C GLU A 91 -5.13 -12.49 -1.04
N VAL A 92 -3.88 -12.21 -1.38
CA VAL A 92 -2.89 -11.54 -0.55
C VAL A 92 -2.68 -10.12 -1.06
N VAL A 93 -2.67 -9.14 -0.17
CA VAL A 93 -2.39 -7.73 -0.48
C VAL A 93 -1.13 -7.29 0.25
N CYS A 94 -0.28 -6.54 -0.45
CA CYS A 94 1.00 -6.08 0.07
C CYS A 94 1.19 -4.59 -0.20
N ASN A 95 1.43 -3.78 0.85
CA ASN A 95 1.83 -2.39 0.66
C ASN A 95 3.23 -2.31 0.05
N LEU A 96 3.37 -1.52 -1.00
CA LEU A 96 4.63 -1.23 -1.65
C LEU A 96 4.77 0.28 -1.82
N ASP A 97 5.66 0.91 -1.07
CA ASP A 97 5.90 2.33 -1.22
C ASP A 97 6.62 2.61 -2.56
N ALA A 98 6.32 3.75 -3.20
CA ALA A 98 6.79 4.09 -4.54
C ALA A 98 8.33 4.15 -4.68
N ASP A 99 9.05 4.33 -3.58
CA ASP A 99 10.50 4.39 -3.48
C ASP A 99 11.16 3.06 -3.08
N ASN A 100 10.39 1.97 -3.00
CA ASN A 100 10.87 0.68 -2.52
C ASN A 100 11.06 -0.34 -3.66
N TYR A 101 12.10 -1.15 -3.52
CA TYR A 101 12.29 -2.36 -4.32
C TYR A 101 11.81 -3.58 -3.52
N LEU A 102 11.04 -4.45 -4.17
CA LEU A 102 10.62 -5.73 -3.57
C LEU A 102 11.81 -6.69 -3.39
N GLY A 103 12.74 -6.65 -4.34
CA GLY A 103 13.74 -7.67 -4.51
C GLY A 103 13.23 -8.86 -5.34
N ARG A 104 14.16 -9.59 -5.92
CA ARG A 104 13.84 -10.69 -6.84
C ARG A 104 13.22 -11.88 -6.07
N GLY A 105 12.08 -12.37 -6.56
CA GLY A 105 11.41 -13.53 -6.00
C GLY A 105 10.60 -13.26 -4.72
N PHE A 106 10.38 -11.98 -4.36
CA PHE A 106 9.56 -11.63 -3.19
C PHE A 106 8.13 -12.16 -3.32
N ALA A 107 7.53 -12.07 -4.52
CA ALA A 107 6.19 -12.58 -4.77
C ALA A 107 6.12 -14.10 -4.52
N GLU A 108 7.06 -14.86 -5.08
CA GLU A 108 7.13 -16.31 -4.89
C GLU A 108 7.31 -16.69 -3.41
N PHE A 109 8.17 -15.95 -2.71
CA PHE A 109 8.37 -16.13 -1.28
C PHE A 109 7.06 -15.92 -0.50
N MET A 110 6.36 -14.81 -0.75
CA MET A 110 5.08 -14.51 -0.07
C MET A 110 4.02 -15.56 -0.39
N LEU A 111 3.83 -15.92 -1.64
CA LEU A 111 2.85 -16.94 -2.03
C LEU A 111 3.12 -18.28 -1.35
N LYS A 112 4.38 -18.72 -1.27
CA LYS A 112 4.76 -19.92 -0.56
C LYS A 112 4.41 -19.83 0.94
N GLU A 113 4.69 -18.71 1.58
CA GLU A 113 4.41 -18.53 3.01
C GLU A 113 2.90 -18.53 3.30
N PHE A 114 2.10 -17.82 2.53
CA PHE A 114 0.64 -17.77 2.69
C PHE A 114 -0.06 -19.09 2.32
N ASN A 115 0.50 -19.87 1.41
CA ASN A 115 -0.02 -21.21 1.11
C ASN A 115 0.24 -22.24 2.23
N ASN A 116 1.25 -22.00 3.06
CA ASN A 116 1.64 -22.95 4.10
C ASN A 116 1.22 -22.55 5.52
N LYS A 117 0.81 -21.30 5.72
CA LYS A 117 0.49 -20.77 7.05
C LYS A 117 -0.79 -19.93 6.98
N GLU A 118 -1.57 -19.96 8.03
CA GLU A 118 -2.81 -19.22 8.17
C GLU A 118 -2.74 -18.18 9.29
N ARG A 119 -3.63 -17.18 9.26
CA ARG A 119 -3.80 -16.17 10.31
C ARG A 119 -2.52 -15.42 10.66
N LEU A 120 -1.81 -14.99 9.65
CA LEU A 120 -0.56 -14.24 9.80
C LEU A 120 -0.52 -12.99 8.93
N PHE A 121 0.41 -12.12 9.23
CA PHE A 121 0.82 -11.02 8.36
C PHE A 121 2.34 -10.87 8.41
N TYR A 122 2.92 -10.51 7.27
CA TYR A 122 4.35 -10.26 7.15
C TYR A 122 4.64 -8.77 7.21
N THR A 123 5.70 -8.39 7.91
CA THR A 123 6.25 -7.02 7.92
C THR A 123 7.75 -7.05 7.71
N SER A 124 8.33 -5.87 7.47
CA SER A 124 9.77 -5.70 7.54
C SER A 124 10.28 -5.72 8.98
N ASN A 125 11.58 -5.93 9.14
CA ASN A 125 12.26 -5.74 10.42
C ASN A 125 12.29 -4.23 10.79
N LEU A 126 12.00 -3.91 12.05
CA LEU A 126 11.98 -2.55 12.60
C LEU A 126 13.29 -1.76 12.41
N CYS A 127 14.42 -2.46 12.23
CA CYS A 127 15.71 -1.83 11.97
C CYS A 127 15.79 -1.15 10.59
N TYR A 128 14.88 -1.45 9.67
CA TYR A 128 14.84 -0.89 8.32
C TYR A 128 13.69 0.11 8.20
N ARG A 129 13.91 1.33 8.69
CA ARG A 129 12.93 2.42 8.76
C ARG A 129 12.19 2.64 7.43
N ASP A 130 12.91 2.59 6.32
CA ASP A 130 12.40 3.01 5.02
C ASP A 130 11.56 1.92 4.31
N VAL A 131 11.49 0.73 4.90
CA VAL A 131 10.66 -0.39 4.47
C VAL A 131 9.58 -0.74 5.50
N PHE A 132 9.51 0.03 6.59
CA PHE A 132 8.64 -0.29 7.73
C PHE A 132 7.17 -0.41 7.36
N GLY A 133 6.69 0.40 6.41
CA GLY A 133 5.31 0.35 5.93
C GLY A 133 4.95 -0.88 5.08
N ARG A 134 5.94 -1.73 4.72
CA ARG A 134 5.67 -2.94 3.93
C ARG A 134 4.98 -3.99 4.79
N VAL A 135 3.71 -4.21 4.54
CA VAL A 135 2.90 -5.25 5.17
C VAL A 135 2.25 -6.11 4.10
N CYS A 136 2.29 -7.44 4.27
CA CYS A 136 1.58 -8.39 3.44
C CYS A 136 0.65 -9.21 4.32
N LEU A 137 -0.62 -9.35 3.91
CA LEU A 137 -1.63 -10.11 4.63
C LEU A 137 -2.72 -10.59 3.67
N GLU A 138 -3.52 -11.55 4.09
CA GLU A 138 -4.71 -11.94 3.34
C GLU A 138 -5.69 -10.76 3.25
N ARG A 139 -6.23 -10.52 2.06
CA ARG A 139 -7.18 -9.43 1.81
C ARG A 139 -8.41 -9.51 2.72
N LYS A 140 -8.88 -10.73 3.05
CA LYS A 140 -9.98 -10.91 4.01
C LYS A 140 -9.66 -10.33 5.39
N GLU A 141 -8.44 -10.54 5.90
CA GLU A 141 -8.02 -10.02 7.20
C GLU A 141 -7.89 -8.49 7.18
N PHE A 142 -7.45 -7.91 6.05
CA PHE A 142 -7.45 -6.45 5.86
C PHE A 142 -8.86 -5.87 5.96
N VAL A 143 -9.82 -6.48 5.27
CA VAL A 143 -11.22 -6.04 5.28
C VAL A 143 -11.85 -6.19 6.66
N GLU A 144 -11.63 -7.32 7.31
CA GLU A 144 -12.15 -7.58 8.66
C GLU A 144 -11.51 -6.67 9.73
N ALA A 145 -10.22 -6.33 9.56
CA ALA A 145 -9.54 -5.34 10.40
C ALA A 145 -9.97 -3.91 10.08
N ARG A 146 -10.74 -3.68 8.99
CA ARG A 146 -11.21 -2.38 8.52
C ARG A 146 -10.09 -1.45 8.06
N GLY A 147 -9.08 -2.01 7.47
CA GLY A 147 -7.95 -1.28 6.91
C GLY A 147 -7.19 -0.41 7.90
N TYR A 148 -6.48 0.56 7.38
CA TYR A 148 -5.82 1.59 8.17
C TYR A 148 -6.81 2.58 8.79
N ASN A 149 -6.51 3.09 9.96
CA ASN A 149 -7.34 4.08 10.64
C ASN A 149 -7.18 5.47 9.99
N GLU A 150 -8.22 5.94 9.29
CA GLU A 150 -8.20 7.20 8.54
C GLU A 150 -8.29 8.48 9.41
N VAL A 151 -8.44 8.33 10.73
CA VAL A 151 -8.30 9.43 11.68
C VAL A 151 -6.85 9.93 11.74
N PHE A 152 -5.88 9.05 11.42
CA PHE A 152 -4.48 9.45 11.32
C PHE A 152 -4.26 10.37 10.12
N VAL A 153 -3.80 11.58 10.40
CA VAL A 153 -3.47 12.60 9.40
C VAL A 153 -1.99 12.96 9.54
N GLY A 154 -1.28 12.96 8.42
CA GLY A 154 0.16 13.23 8.38
C GLY A 154 1.01 11.96 8.45
N TYR A 155 2.28 12.12 8.81
CA TYR A 155 3.29 11.09 8.72
C TYR A 155 3.48 10.33 10.04
N GLY A 156 3.29 9.01 9.99
CA GLY A 156 3.79 8.07 11.00
C GLY A 156 2.70 7.50 11.93
N LEU A 157 3.02 6.36 12.49
CA LEU A 157 2.25 5.56 13.44
C LEU A 157 0.99 4.86 12.88
N GLU A 158 0.54 5.17 11.68
CA GLU A 158 -0.59 4.48 11.05
C GLU A 158 -0.30 2.99 10.86
N ASP A 159 0.95 2.64 10.53
CA ASP A 159 1.39 1.25 10.38
C ASP A 159 1.41 0.52 11.73
N VAL A 160 1.96 1.16 12.77
CA VAL A 160 2.02 0.59 14.12
C VAL A 160 0.62 0.32 14.66
N GLU A 161 -0.30 1.27 14.49
CA GLU A 161 -1.70 1.13 14.90
C GLU A 161 -2.34 -0.05 14.16
N PHE A 162 -2.15 -0.14 12.85
CA PHE A 162 -2.71 -1.21 12.05
C PHE A 162 -2.16 -2.60 12.47
N PHE A 163 -0.84 -2.72 12.65
CA PHE A 163 -0.21 -3.98 13.09
C PHE A 163 -0.71 -4.40 14.48
N ASN A 164 -0.85 -3.46 15.41
CA ASN A 164 -1.39 -3.74 16.74
C ASN A 164 -2.84 -4.28 16.66
N ARG A 165 -3.67 -3.74 15.75
CA ARG A 165 -5.02 -4.27 15.55
C ARG A 165 -5.00 -5.69 14.97
N LEU A 166 -4.11 -6.00 14.03
CA LEU A 166 -3.97 -7.34 13.50
C LEU A 166 -3.55 -8.33 14.61
N LEU A 167 -2.59 -7.96 15.45
CA LEU A 167 -2.18 -8.75 16.62
C LEU A 167 -3.34 -8.95 17.62
N CYS A 168 -4.11 -7.91 17.94
CA CYS A 168 -5.28 -8.00 18.81
C CYS A 168 -6.40 -8.88 18.21
N ARG A 169 -6.44 -9.05 16.90
CA ARG A 169 -7.35 -9.98 16.21
C ARG A 169 -6.82 -11.44 16.22
N GLY A 170 -5.63 -11.65 16.78
CA GLY A 170 -5.00 -12.96 16.90
C GLY A 170 -4.25 -13.42 15.67
N LEU A 171 -3.85 -12.49 14.78
CA LEU A 171 -2.90 -12.81 13.72
C LEU A 171 -1.48 -12.87 14.29
N VAL A 172 -0.63 -13.70 13.69
CA VAL A 172 0.79 -13.80 14.03
C VAL A 172 1.58 -12.88 13.11
N GLN A 173 2.42 -12.04 13.69
CA GLN A 173 3.37 -11.23 12.92
C GLN A 173 4.61 -12.04 12.58
N GLU A 174 4.91 -12.15 11.31
CA GLU A 174 6.14 -12.74 10.78
C GLU A 174 7.00 -11.63 10.13
N ILE A 175 8.31 -11.86 10.07
CA ILE A 175 9.27 -10.89 9.50
C ILE A 175 10.02 -11.57 8.36
N PHE A 176 10.06 -10.96 7.19
CA PHE A 176 10.95 -11.41 6.13
C PHE A 176 12.40 -10.96 6.44
N ASN A 177 13.37 -11.86 6.29
CA ASN A 177 14.76 -11.65 6.73
C ASN A 177 15.78 -11.56 5.58
N GLN A 178 15.33 -11.75 4.35
CA GLN A 178 16.20 -11.71 3.18
C GLN A 178 16.64 -10.25 2.89
N LYS A 179 17.95 -10.02 2.85
CA LYS A 179 18.53 -8.68 2.68
C LYS A 179 18.11 -7.99 1.37
N GLU A 180 17.94 -8.75 0.33
CA GLU A 180 17.49 -8.30 -0.99
C GLU A 180 16.09 -7.64 -0.97
N PHE A 181 15.28 -7.94 0.03
CA PHE A 181 13.92 -7.39 0.18
C PHE A 181 13.88 -6.02 0.87
N TYR A 182 15.04 -5.46 1.22
CA TYR A 182 15.15 -4.21 1.98
C TYR A 182 15.74 -3.04 1.18
N ASN A 183 15.86 -3.17 -0.13
CA ASN A 183 16.40 -2.11 -0.97
C ASN A 183 15.38 -0.98 -1.16
N VAL A 184 15.86 0.27 -1.06
CA VAL A 184 15.06 1.48 -1.22
C VAL A 184 15.81 2.57 -1.96
N LEU A 185 15.09 3.49 -2.57
CA LEU A 185 15.66 4.76 -3.04
C LEU A 185 15.80 5.70 -1.85
N MET A 186 17.01 6.18 -1.62
CA MET A 186 17.28 7.12 -0.54
C MET A 186 16.88 8.54 -0.95
N HIS A 187 16.14 9.21 -0.08
CA HIS A 187 15.75 10.61 -0.26
C HIS A 187 15.62 11.33 1.09
N ALA A 188 15.56 12.66 1.05
CA ALA A 188 15.47 13.48 2.26
C ALA A 188 14.11 13.34 2.97
N ASP A 189 14.10 13.52 4.28
CA ASP A 189 12.88 13.44 5.10
C ASP A 189 11.85 14.53 4.70
N GLU A 190 12.31 15.68 4.25
CA GLU A 190 11.46 16.78 3.75
C GLU A 190 10.63 16.35 2.54
N GLU A 191 11.23 15.56 1.66
CA GLU A 191 10.55 15.04 0.48
C GLU A 191 9.43 14.05 0.85
N ARG A 192 9.59 13.29 1.94
CA ARG A 192 8.58 12.34 2.42
C ARG A 192 7.27 12.98 2.82
N ILE A 193 7.33 14.19 3.36
CA ILE A 193 6.18 14.90 3.92
C ILE A 193 5.70 16.05 3.03
N ALA A 194 6.34 16.29 1.88
CA ALA A 194 6.07 17.44 1.01
C ALA A 194 4.61 17.53 0.53
N GLN A 195 3.92 16.40 0.40
CA GLN A 195 2.54 16.32 -0.07
C GLN A 195 1.52 16.23 1.07
N GLU A 196 1.96 16.25 2.33
CA GLU A 196 1.08 16.09 3.47
C GLU A 196 0.53 17.43 3.97
N PHE A 197 -0.70 17.42 4.50
CA PHE A 197 -1.36 18.61 5.04
C PHE A 197 -0.58 19.25 6.18
N LEU A 198 0.07 18.43 7.00
CA LEU A 198 0.84 18.88 8.16
C LEU A 198 2.32 18.59 7.96
N LEU A 199 3.07 19.62 7.65
CA LEU A 199 4.51 19.59 7.34
C LEU A 199 5.44 19.36 8.55
N LYS A 200 4.95 19.01 9.74
CA LYS A 200 5.79 18.96 10.95
C LYS A 200 5.66 17.66 11.74
N LYS A 201 6.81 17.16 12.22
CA LYS A 201 7.00 16.08 13.21
C LYS A 201 6.20 16.22 14.53
N LEU A 202 5.55 17.35 14.78
CA LEU A 202 4.69 17.57 15.96
C LEU A 202 3.53 16.57 16.08
N GLN A 203 3.18 15.92 14.97
CA GLN A 203 2.12 14.91 14.98
C GLN A 203 2.50 13.60 15.65
N SER A 204 3.76 13.16 15.57
CA SER A 204 4.14 11.89 16.19
C SER A 204 3.84 11.87 17.69
N VAL A 205 4.10 12.96 18.39
CA VAL A 205 3.83 13.07 19.84
C VAL A 205 2.33 13.07 20.13
N TYR A 206 1.54 13.77 19.31
CA TYR A 206 0.08 13.81 19.48
C TYR A 206 -0.57 12.47 19.19
N LEU A 207 -0.11 11.77 18.17
CA LEU A 207 -0.58 10.45 17.79
C LEU A 207 -0.27 9.37 18.82
N ASP A 208 0.84 9.48 19.54
CA ASP A 208 1.18 8.57 20.65
C ASP A 208 0.12 8.59 21.77
N TYR A 209 -0.54 9.72 21.99
CA TYR A 209 -1.64 9.84 22.96
C TYR A 209 -2.98 9.33 22.42
N ILE A 210 -3.25 9.51 21.12
CA ILE A 210 -4.54 9.14 20.51
C ILE A 210 -4.57 7.66 20.13
N ASN A 211 -3.44 7.07 19.78
CA ASN A 211 -3.32 5.73 19.24
C ASN A 211 -4.09 4.64 20.05
N PRO A 212 -3.94 4.51 21.38
CA PRO A 212 -4.68 3.50 22.14
C PRO A 212 -6.21 3.67 22.09
N TYR A 213 -6.70 4.91 22.04
CA TYR A 213 -8.14 5.20 21.96
C TYR A 213 -8.68 4.95 20.56
N SER A 214 -7.97 5.40 19.53
CA SER A 214 -8.34 5.18 18.12
C SER A 214 -8.45 3.70 17.80
N THR A 215 -7.49 2.90 18.23
CA THR A 215 -7.48 1.45 18.05
C THR A 215 -8.71 0.81 18.70
N ARG A 216 -9.02 1.16 19.96
CA ARG A 216 -10.20 0.64 20.66
C ARG A 216 -11.52 1.03 19.99
N VAL A 217 -11.64 2.29 19.59
CA VAL A 217 -12.84 2.78 18.89
C VAL A 217 -13.02 2.05 17.58
N LEU A 218 -11.95 1.89 16.78
CA LEU A 218 -12.04 1.20 15.51
C LEU A 218 -12.37 -0.29 15.64
N MET A 219 -11.86 -0.97 16.67
CA MET A 219 -12.18 -2.38 16.94
C MET A 219 -13.65 -2.57 17.35
N LEU A 220 -14.24 -1.60 18.06
CA LEU A 220 -15.62 -1.67 18.50
C LEU A 220 -16.62 -1.19 17.45
N TYR A 221 -16.19 -0.35 16.52
CA TYR A 221 -17.05 0.29 15.54
C TYR A 221 -17.36 -0.67 14.39
N LYS A 222 -18.62 -1.10 14.29
CA LYS A 222 -19.12 -1.94 13.18
C LYS A 222 -19.86 -1.08 12.16
N GLY A 223 -19.52 -1.20 10.88
CA GLY A 223 -20.27 -0.54 9.79
C GLY A 223 -19.62 0.71 9.19
N GLN A 224 -18.51 1.21 9.71
CA GLN A 224 -17.83 2.34 9.07
C GLN A 224 -17.19 1.91 7.74
N ARG A 225 -17.46 2.65 6.68
CA ARG A 225 -16.77 2.50 5.42
C ARG A 225 -15.37 3.10 5.51
N PHE A 226 -14.41 2.52 4.79
CA PHE A 226 -13.03 3.00 4.70
C PHE A 226 -12.53 2.91 3.26
N GLY A 227 -11.54 3.73 2.89
CA GLY A 227 -10.99 3.77 1.55
C GLY A 227 -12.02 4.18 0.48
N ILE A 228 -12.99 5.03 0.85
CA ILE A 228 -14.02 5.51 -0.07
C ILE A 228 -13.50 6.74 -0.78
N GLY A 229 -13.55 6.72 -2.10
CA GLY A 229 -13.17 7.85 -2.95
C GLY A 229 -13.63 7.61 -4.38
N VAL A 230 -13.64 8.65 -5.19
CA VAL A 230 -14.01 8.57 -6.60
C VAL A 230 -12.77 8.25 -7.42
N ILE A 231 -12.86 7.21 -8.24
CA ILE A 231 -11.86 6.90 -9.26
C ILE A 231 -12.29 7.59 -10.54
N GLN A 232 -11.52 8.58 -10.96
CA GLN A 232 -11.85 9.38 -12.14
C GLN A 232 -11.23 8.84 -13.43
N ASN A 233 -10.15 8.10 -13.32
CA ASN A 233 -9.49 7.49 -14.45
C ASN A 233 -9.02 6.07 -14.12
N ASN A 234 -9.27 5.16 -15.08
CA ASN A 234 -8.82 3.79 -15.02
C ASN A 234 -8.37 3.38 -16.41
N ILE A 235 -7.07 3.24 -16.61
CA ILE A 235 -6.52 2.83 -17.92
C ILE A 235 -6.75 1.33 -18.17
N ALA A 236 -6.94 0.54 -17.11
CA ALA A 236 -7.02 -0.93 -17.18
C ALA A 236 -8.41 -1.52 -17.48
N MET A 237 -9.37 -0.75 -17.98
CA MET A 237 -10.75 -1.14 -18.36
C MET A 237 -11.84 -0.99 -17.28
N ASN A 238 -13.02 -0.54 -17.76
CA ASN A 238 -14.39 -0.55 -17.19
C ASN A 238 -14.55 -1.17 -15.80
N TYR A 239 -13.95 -0.52 -14.81
CA TYR A 239 -14.10 -0.93 -13.43
C TYR A 239 -15.34 -0.26 -12.83
N ASN A 240 -16.35 -1.04 -12.54
CA ASN A 240 -17.44 -0.63 -11.67
C ASN A 240 -16.98 -0.83 -10.23
N HIS A 241 -17.02 0.21 -9.42
CA HIS A 241 -16.66 0.13 -8.00
C HIS A 241 -17.51 -0.95 -7.32
N PRO A 242 -16.93 -1.92 -6.60
CA PRO A 242 -17.68 -3.07 -6.06
C PRO A 242 -18.76 -2.72 -5.01
N ASP A 243 -18.94 -1.44 -4.70
CA ASP A 243 -19.89 -0.95 -3.68
C ASP A 243 -20.98 -0.01 -4.23
N GLU A 244 -21.23 0.01 -5.55
CA GLU A 244 -22.43 0.65 -6.11
C GLU A 244 -23.63 -0.29 -6.15
#